data_3fba8bf3fd0f399185900cbc5fa2f22c
#
_entry.id   3fba8bf3fd0f399185900cbc5fa2f22c
#
_cell.length_a   1.000
_cell.length_b   1.000
_cell.length_c   1.000
_cell.angle_alpha   90.00
_cell.angle_beta   90.00
_cell.angle_gamma   90.00
#
_symmetry.space_group_name_H-M   'P 1'
#
loop_
_entity.id
_entity.type
_entity.pdbx_description
1 polymer ?
#
loop_
_entity_poly.entity_id
_entity_poly.type
_entity_poly.pdbx_seq_one_letter_code
_entity_poly.pdbx_strand_id
1 'polypeptide(L)'
;MLGRICHIMIVLIAFFLMSCVKEDIKRGNDALRIGDYERAIANFSKALDVEPANRDARYGLALSYYAEAEQADRFNDSSFDRWNRTAREFKILYGLDSSGSIDANYSTCLFYLARATLNHDASANVLPILDKSIALDSLNYFSYNLKGLILARSRAPGDLNSAKNIFIHIVTREPGFISAYINLGNIYWEEGDVESAWDTWSAGLQKAPTNNALIYWTQVAEDSLKSMVLSGRL
;
A
#
# COMPACT_ATOMS: atom_id res chain seq x y z
N MET A 1 11.24 -19.80 55.03
CA MET A 1 12.03 -18.61 54.68
C MET A 1 12.50 -18.62 53.24
N LEU A 2 13.11 -19.69 52.73
CA LEU A 2 13.63 -19.78 51.35
C LEU A 2 12.58 -19.47 50.26
N GLY A 3 11.37 -19.98 50.35
CA GLY A 3 10.31 -19.76 49.35
C GLY A 3 9.88 -18.29 49.22
N ARG A 4 9.86 -17.53 50.33
CA ARG A 4 9.53 -16.10 50.31
C ARG A 4 10.64 -15.27 49.67
N ILE A 5 11.93 -15.62 49.91
CA ILE A 5 13.09 -14.96 49.33
C ILE A 5 13.13 -15.21 47.80
N CYS A 6 12.85 -16.44 47.36
CA CYS A 6 12.79 -16.79 45.96
C CYS A 6 11.65 -16.02 45.23
N HIS A 7 10.49 -15.88 45.85
CA HIS A 7 9.36 -15.10 45.30
C HIS A 7 9.69 -13.61 45.14
N ILE A 8 10.32 -13.02 46.16
CA ILE A 8 10.77 -11.61 46.14
C ILE A 8 11.81 -11.39 45.04
N MET A 9 12.78 -12.31 44.89
CA MET A 9 13.79 -12.21 43.81
C MET A 9 13.12 -12.30 42.40
N ILE A 10 12.18 -13.20 42.20
CA ILE A 10 11.46 -13.33 40.90
C ILE A 10 10.71 -12.03 40.58
N VAL A 11 10.02 -11.45 41.57
CA VAL A 11 9.28 -10.18 41.38
C VAL A 11 10.24 -9.02 41.05
N LEU A 12 11.38 -8.93 41.72
CA LEU A 12 12.39 -7.90 41.46
C LEU A 12 13.03 -8.05 40.08
N ILE A 13 13.31 -9.27 39.64
CA ILE A 13 13.82 -9.56 38.29
C ILE A 13 12.79 -9.19 37.25
N ALA A 14 11.51 -9.55 37.43
CA ALA A 14 10.44 -9.19 36.52
C ALA A 14 10.27 -7.66 36.41
N PHE A 15 10.33 -6.96 37.53
CA PHE A 15 10.23 -5.49 37.55
C PHE A 15 11.41 -4.82 36.85
N PHE A 16 12.62 -5.36 37.02
CA PHE A 16 13.83 -4.89 36.34
C PHE A 16 13.72 -5.11 34.81
N LEU A 17 13.28 -6.29 34.37
CA LEU A 17 13.09 -6.61 32.95
C LEU A 17 12.04 -5.70 32.32
N MET A 18 10.91 -5.45 32.98
CA MET A 18 9.89 -4.52 32.51
C MET A 18 10.40 -3.08 32.41
N SER A 19 11.30 -2.65 33.30
CA SER A 19 11.93 -1.33 33.22
C SER A 19 12.87 -1.23 32.03
N CYS A 20 13.63 -2.30 31.72
CA CYS A 20 14.51 -2.36 30.54
C CYS A 20 13.70 -2.29 29.24
N VAL A 21 12.58 -3.03 29.14
CA VAL A 21 11.70 -3.00 27.97
C VAL A 21 11.18 -1.58 27.68
N LYS A 22 10.70 -0.88 28.70
CA LYS A 22 10.22 0.50 28.55
C LYS A 22 11.33 1.46 28.08
N GLU A 23 12.53 1.31 28.61
CA GLU A 23 13.66 2.12 28.20
C GLU A 23 14.10 1.83 26.76
N ASP A 24 14.11 0.55 26.34
CA ASP A 24 14.44 0.18 24.97
C ASP A 24 13.37 0.69 23.98
N ILE A 25 12.06 0.62 24.32
CA ILE A 25 11.00 1.21 23.51
C ILE A 25 11.19 2.71 23.38
N LYS A 26 11.51 3.42 24.49
CA LYS A 26 11.76 4.86 24.45
C LYS A 26 12.93 5.21 23.53
N ARG A 27 14.05 4.49 23.65
CA ARG A 27 15.23 4.69 22.80
C ARG A 27 14.93 4.40 21.33
N GLY A 28 14.12 3.36 21.07
CA GLY A 28 13.63 3.04 19.74
C GLY A 28 12.80 4.18 19.14
N ASN A 29 11.87 4.74 19.91
CA ASN A 29 11.05 5.87 19.47
C ASN A 29 11.88 7.13 19.21
N ASP A 30 12.88 7.42 20.09
CA ASP A 30 13.78 8.56 19.91
C ASP A 30 14.63 8.40 18.63
N ALA A 31 15.13 7.20 18.36
CA ALA A 31 15.89 6.89 17.15
C ALA A 31 15.02 6.99 15.89
N LEU A 32 13.79 6.46 15.92
CA LEU A 32 12.84 6.55 14.81
C LEU A 32 12.52 8.01 14.47
N ARG A 33 12.31 8.85 15.48
CA ARG A 33 12.00 10.28 15.31
C ARG A 33 13.11 11.06 14.60
N ILE A 34 14.37 10.67 14.79
CA ILE A 34 15.52 11.33 14.13
C ILE A 34 15.95 10.65 12.83
N GLY A 35 15.23 9.59 12.40
CA GLY A 35 15.51 8.86 11.15
C GLY A 35 16.67 7.85 11.27
N ASP A 36 17.10 7.51 12.46
CA ASP A 36 18.09 6.45 12.72
C ASP A 36 17.38 5.10 12.81
N TYR A 37 16.98 4.59 11.62
CA TYR A 37 16.16 3.39 11.54
C TYR A 37 16.89 2.13 12.03
N GLU A 38 18.18 2.03 11.78
CA GLU A 38 18.99 0.90 12.25
C GLU A 38 18.99 0.82 13.78
N ARG A 39 19.21 1.94 14.44
CA ARG A 39 19.17 2.03 15.90
C ARG A 39 17.76 1.81 16.45
N ALA A 40 16.73 2.30 15.77
CA ALA A 40 15.33 2.08 16.13
C ALA A 40 15.02 0.58 16.11
N ILE A 41 15.33 -0.11 15.00
CA ILE A 41 15.15 -1.55 14.83
C ILE A 41 15.87 -2.33 15.94
N ALA A 42 17.13 -1.99 16.24
CA ALA A 42 17.91 -2.65 17.28
C ALA A 42 17.26 -2.54 18.67
N ASN A 43 16.76 -1.35 19.04
CA ASN A 43 16.13 -1.13 20.34
C ASN A 43 14.76 -1.81 20.45
N PHE A 44 13.90 -1.70 19.44
CA PHE A 44 12.61 -2.40 19.45
C PHE A 44 12.79 -3.92 19.45
N SER A 45 13.79 -4.46 18.73
CA SER A 45 14.09 -5.89 18.75
C SER A 45 14.51 -6.35 20.15
N LYS A 46 15.37 -5.61 20.87
CA LYS A 46 15.73 -5.92 22.26
C LYS A 46 14.51 -5.95 23.19
N ALA A 47 13.59 -4.99 23.04
CA ALA A 47 12.34 -4.99 23.80
C ALA A 47 11.52 -6.26 23.53
N LEU A 48 11.45 -6.70 22.26
CA LEU A 48 10.71 -7.89 21.83
C LEU A 48 11.40 -9.20 22.20
N ASP A 49 12.71 -9.23 22.40
CA ASP A 49 13.46 -10.38 22.95
C ASP A 49 13.01 -10.69 24.40
N VAL A 50 12.63 -9.65 25.16
CA VAL A 50 12.13 -9.77 26.53
C VAL A 50 10.61 -9.98 26.57
N GLU A 51 9.86 -9.20 25.79
CA GLU A 51 8.40 -9.25 25.69
C GLU A 51 7.95 -9.43 24.23
N PRO A 52 7.94 -10.67 23.70
CA PRO A 52 7.62 -10.91 22.28
C PRO A 52 6.22 -10.45 21.84
N ALA A 53 5.27 -10.32 22.78
CA ALA A 53 3.90 -9.86 22.53
C ALA A 53 3.71 -8.36 22.82
N ASN A 54 4.78 -7.60 23.10
CA ASN A 54 4.69 -6.17 23.36
C ASN A 54 4.29 -5.43 22.08
N ARG A 55 3.09 -4.87 22.09
CA ARG A 55 2.48 -4.21 20.92
C ARG A 55 3.21 -2.93 20.53
N ASP A 56 3.61 -2.12 21.50
CA ASP A 56 4.26 -0.84 21.24
C ASP A 56 5.63 -1.06 20.59
N ALA A 57 6.41 -2.02 21.11
CA ALA A 57 7.69 -2.40 20.54
C ALA A 57 7.54 -2.96 19.12
N ARG A 58 6.52 -3.83 18.89
CA ARG A 58 6.28 -4.40 17.57
C ARG A 58 5.79 -3.37 16.57
N TYR A 59 4.94 -2.44 17.00
CA TYR A 59 4.50 -1.35 16.15
C TYR A 59 5.66 -0.42 15.78
N GLY A 60 6.49 -0.07 16.75
CA GLY A 60 7.71 0.71 16.51
C GLY A 60 8.69 0.01 15.55
N LEU A 61 8.85 -1.32 15.69
CA LEU A 61 9.67 -2.13 14.78
C LEU A 61 9.08 -2.13 13.35
N ALA A 62 7.76 -2.33 13.22
CA ALA A 62 7.08 -2.30 11.93
C ALA A 62 7.23 -0.94 11.23
N LEU A 63 7.07 0.17 11.98
CA LEU A 63 7.27 1.51 11.45
C LEU A 63 8.72 1.80 11.06
N SER A 64 9.69 1.24 11.80
CA SER A 64 11.12 1.39 11.49
C SER A 64 11.48 0.69 10.18
N TYR A 65 11.00 -0.54 9.97
CA TYR A 65 11.16 -1.26 8.70
C TYR A 65 10.40 -0.59 7.55
N TYR A 66 9.21 -0.02 7.83
CA TYR A 66 8.44 0.74 6.85
C TYR A 66 9.25 1.94 6.33
N ALA A 67 9.80 2.74 7.24
CA ALA A 67 10.58 3.92 6.89
C ALA A 67 11.88 3.56 6.14
N GLU A 68 12.56 2.47 6.55
CA GLU A 68 13.71 1.92 5.83
C GLU A 68 13.35 1.48 4.41
N ALA A 69 12.20 0.81 4.23
CA ALA A 69 11.73 0.37 2.92
C ALA A 69 11.34 1.55 2.02
N GLU A 70 10.65 2.55 2.57
CA GLU A 70 10.30 3.78 1.86
C GLU A 70 11.55 4.57 1.42
N GLN A 71 12.58 4.61 2.25
CA GLN A 71 13.86 5.22 1.90
C GLN A 71 14.52 4.48 0.74
N ALA A 72 14.56 3.14 0.77
CA ALA A 72 15.10 2.33 -0.32
C ALA A 72 14.36 2.58 -1.65
N ASP A 73 13.02 2.65 -1.63
CA ASP A 73 12.22 2.99 -2.81
C ASP A 73 12.61 4.35 -3.41
N ARG A 74 12.88 5.36 -2.57
CA ARG A 74 13.29 6.70 -3.05
C ARG A 74 14.65 6.69 -3.74
N PHE A 75 15.55 5.82 -3.29
CA PHE A 75 16.89 5.69 -3.88
C PHE A 75 16.97 4.64 -4.98
N ASN A 76 15.82 4.10 -5.42
CA ASN A 76 15.71 3.06 -6.45
C ASN A 76 16.53 1.80 -6.12
N ASP A 77 16.68 1.51 -4.82
CA ASP A 77 17.31 0.29 -4.32
C ASP A 77 16.27 -0.82 -4.17
N SER A 78 16.71 -2.09 -4.19
CA SER A 78 15.80 -3.22 -4.03
C SER A 78 15.10 -3.17 -2.69
N SER A 79 13.81 -2.87 -2.69
CA SER A 79 12.99 -2.73 -1.48
C SER A 79 12.17 -3.97 -1.15
N PHE A 80 12.20 -5.02 -2.00
CA PHE A 80 11.37 -6.22 -1.85
C PHE A 80 11.53 -6.89 -0.47
N ASP A 81 12.78 -7.17 -0.06
CA ASP A 81 13.04 -7.81 1.24
C ASP A 81 12.65 -6.91 2.42
N ARG A 82 12.79 -5.59 2.26
CA ARG A 82 12.42 -4.62 3.29
C ARG A 82 10.90 -4.58 3.46
N TRP A 83 10.13 -4.54 2.36
CA TRP A 83 8.68 -4.60 2.41
C TRP A 83 8.16 -5.94 2.95
N ASN A 84 8.83 -7.05 2.64
CA ASN A 84 8.52 -8.36 3.22
C ASN A 84 8.70 -8.38 4.75
N ARG A 85 9.79 -7.80 5.26
CA ARG A 85 10.01 -7.68 6.72
C ARG A 85 8.93 -6.82 7.36
N THR A 86 8.64 -5.66 6.77
CA THR A 86 7.58 -4.75 7.22
C THR A 86 6.23 -5.46 7.30
N ALA A 87 5.83 -6.14 6.24
CA ALA A 87 4.56 -6.86 6.18
C ALA A 87 4.47 -8.00 7.20
N ARG A 88 5.59 -8.68 7.50
CA ARG A 88 5.67 -9.71 8.54
C ARG A 88 5.36 -9.12 9.93
N GLU A 89 5.96 -7.99 10.27
CA GLU A 89 5.72 -7.36 11.57
C GLU A 89 4.30 -6.85 11.70
N PHE A 90 3.74 -6.21 10.67
CA PHE A 90 2.33 -5.82 10.66
C PHE A 90 1.39 -7.03 10.74
N LYS A 91 1.71 -8.15 10.09
CA LYS A 91 0.91 -9.38 10.18
C LYS A 91 0.88 -9.94 11.60
N ILE A 92 2.02 -9.95 12.29
CA ILE A 92 2.10 -10.40 13.70
C ILE A 92 1.30 -9.44 14.58
N LEU A 93 1.49 -8.13 14.39
CA LEU A 93 0.79 -7.11 15.15
C LEU A 93 -0.73 -7.19 14.96
N TYR A 94 -1.19 -7.40 13.72
CA TYR A 94 -2.61 -7.62 13.40
C TYR A 94 -3.19 -8.85 14.11
N GLY A 95 -2.38 -9.91 14.27
CA GLY A 95 -2.77 -11.10 15.05
C GLY A 95 -2.85 -10.86 16.57
N LEU A 96 -2.13 -9.85 17.08
CA LEU A 96 -2.16 -9.46 18.51
C LEU A 96 -3.29 -8.47 18.82
N ASP A 97 -3.79 -7.76 17.81
CA ASP A 97 -4.83 -6.75 17.97
C ASP A 97 -5.73 -6.65 16.75
N SER A 98 -6.98 -6.98 16.95
CA SER A 98 -8.04 -6.87 15.94
C SER A 98 -8.87 -5.57 16.07
N SER A 99 -8.37 -4.55 16.78
CA SER A 99 -9.11 -3.28 16.98
C SER A 99 -9.23 -2.42 15.72
N GLY A 100 -8.52 -2.75 14.64
CA GLY A 100 -8.47 -1.96 13.40
C GLY A 100 -7.51 -0.76 13.46
N SER A 101 -6.83 -0.53 14.58
CA SER A 101 -5.97 0.64 14.78
C SER A 101 -4.76 0.72 13.83
N ILE A 102 -4.38 -0.40 13.22
CA ILE A 102 -3.24 -0.51 12.30
C ILE A 102 -3.63 -0.80 10.86
N ASP A 103 -4.94 -0.95 10.58
CA ASP A 103 -5.43 -1.45 9.29
C ASP A 103 -4.96 -0.60 8.12
N ALA A 104 -5.02 0.73 8.21
CA ALA A 104 -4.55 1.63 7.16
C ALA A 104 -3.05 1.50 6.89
N ASN A 105 -2.21 1.41 7.94
CA ASN A 105 -0.77 1.26 7.79
C ASN A 105 -0.41 -0.11 7.19
N TYR A 106 -1.09 -1.16 7.63
CA TYR A 106 -0.88 -2.50 7.09
C TYR A 106 -1.37 -2.61 5.64
N SER A 107 -2.51 -2.01 5.31
CA SER A 107 -3.02 -1.90 3.95
C SER A 107 -2.01 -1.22 3.03
N THR A 108 -1.48 -0.06 3.44
CA THR A 108 -0.47 0.68 2.68
C THR A 108 0.81 -0.13 2.51
N CYS A 109 1.27 -0.82 3.56
CA CYS A 109 2.43 -1.72 3.48
C CYS A 109 2.21 -2.83 2.45
N LEU A 110 1.01 -3.45 2.42
CA LEU A 110 0.69 -4.50 1.45
C LEU A 110 0.65 -3.98 0.01
N PHE A 111 0.19 -2.76 -0.22
CA PHE A 111 0.28 -2.12 -1.54
C PHE A 111 1.75 -2.00 -1.99
N TYR A 112 2.63 -1.48 -1.14
CA TYR A 112 4.05 -1.36 -1.49
C TYR A 112 4.73 -2.72 -1.66
N LEU A 113 4.37 -3.72 -0.83
CA LEU A 113 4.85 -5.08 -1.00
C LEU A 113 4.43 -5.66 -2.35
N ALA A 114 3.16 -5.50 -2.76
CA ALA A 114 2.69 -5.97 -4.05
C ALA A 114 3.47 -5.33 -5.22
N ARG A 115 3.70 -4.01 -5.14
CA ARG A 115 4.48 -3.27 -6.12
C ARG A 115 5.95 -3.74 -6.17
N ALA A 116 6.58 -3.88 -5.01
CA ALA A 116 7.96 -4.36 -4.91
C ALA A 116 8.11 -5.81 -5.41
N THR A 117 7.11 -6.66 -5.14
CA THR A 117 7.04 -8.03 -5.65
C THR A 117 7.01 -8.05 -7.18
N LEU A 118 6.16 -7.22 -7.81
CA LEU A 118 6.09 -7.11 -9.28
C LEU A 118 7.38 -6.55 -9.88
N ASN A 119 8.05 -5.64 -9.21
CA ASN A 119 9.36 -5.13 -9.64
C ASN A 119 10.45 -6.19 -9.56
N HIS A 120 10.36 -7.09 -8.58
CA HIS A 120 11.31 -8.20 -8.40
C HIS A 120 11.00 -9.37 -9.35
N ASP A 121 9.72 -9.71 -9.50
CA ASP A 121 9.20 -10.73 -10.42
C ASP A 121 7.90 -10.26 -11.06
N ALA A 122 7.99 -9.83 -12.32
CA ALA A 122 6.84 -9.32 -13.07
C ALA A 122 5.72 -10.34 -13.30
N SER A 123 6.03 -11.64 -13.13
CA SER A 123 5.08 -12.74 -13.29
C SER A 123 4.37 -13.13 -11.98
N ALA A 124 4.78 -12.55 -10.86
CA ALA A 124 4.23 -12.87 -9.54
C ALA A 124 2.73 -12.56 -9.44
N ASN A 125 1.95 -13.48 -8.88
CA ASN A 125 0.55 -13.24 -8.58
C ASN A 125 0.41 -12.44 -7.27
N VAL A 126 0.21 -11.13 -7.38
CA VAL A 126 0.04 -10.23 -6.23
C VAL A 126 -1.43 -9.90 -5.92
N LEU A 127 -2.39 -10.42 -6.69
CA LEU A 127 -3.82 -10.15 -6.46
C LEU A 127 -4.27 -10.47 -5.03
N PRO A 128 -3.87 -11.59 -4.40
CA PRO A 128 -4.24 -11.87 -3.01
C PRO A 128 -3.69 -10.85 -2.00
N ILE A 129 -2.52 -10.25 -2.27
CA ILE A 129 -1.92 -9.21 -1.43
C ILE A 129 -2.77 -7.93 -1.53
N LEU A 130 -3.15 -7.54 -2.76
CA LEU A 130 -3.99 -6.38 -3.01
C LEU A 130 -5.40 -6.55 -2.45
N ASP A 131 -5.99 -7.74 -2.56
CA ASP A 131 -7.30 -8.05 -1.96
C ASP A 131 -7.26 -7.90 -0.44
N LYS A 132 -6.19 -8.38 0.21
CA LYS A 132 -6.00 -8.19 1.65
C LYS A 132 -5.82 -6.72 2.01
N SER A 133 -5.07 -5.96 1.20
CA SER A 133 -4.90 -4.51 1.38
C SER A 133 -6.25 -3.78 1.36
N ILE A 134 -7.06 -4.05 0.33
CA ILE A 134 -8.39 -3.46 0.14
C ILE A 134 -9.35 -3.86 1.28
N ALA A 135 -9.27 -5.12 1.75
CA ALA A 135 -10.10 -5.60 2.86
C ALA A 135 -9.75 -4.92 4.19
N LEU A 136 -8.49 -4.51 4.39
CA LEU A 136 -8.03 -3.77 5.58
C LEU A 136 -8.43 -2.28 5.49
N ASP A 137 -8.29 -1.67 4.32
CA ASP A 137 -8.64 -0.28 4.10
C ASP A 137 -9.30 -0.11 2.72
N SER A 138 -10.62 0.03 2.74
CA SER A 138 -11.43 0.24 1.54
C SER A 138 -11.23 1.61 0.87
N LEU A 139 -10.46 2.51 1.49
CA LEU A 139 -10.08 3.81 0.93
C LEU A 139 -8.66 3.77 0.30
N ASN A 140 -7.98 2.65 0.33
CA ASN A 140 -6.69 2.51 -0.34
C ASN A 140 -6.85 2.38 -1.87
N TYR A 141 -7.17 3.50 -2.53
CA TYR A 141 -7.36 3.54 -3.99
C TYR A 141 -6.11 3.21 -4.79
N PHE A 142 -4.91 3.28 -4.19
CA PHE A 142 -3.68 2.80 -4.84
C PHE A 142 -3.71 1.29 -5.05
N SER A 143 -4.20 0.51 -4.07
CA SER A 143 -4.36 -0.94 -4.18
C SER A 143 -5.43 -1.32 -5.22
N TYR A 144 -6.56 -0.61 -5.24
CA TYR A 144 -7.56 -0.77 -6.29
C TYR A 144 -6.98 -0.49 -7.67
N ASN A 145 -6.27 0.64 -7.84
CA ASN A 145 -5.68 1.03 -9.12
C ASN A 145 -4.67 -0.01 -9.63
N LEU A 146 -3.79 -0.49 -8.77
CA LEU A 146 -2.82 -1.52 -9.15
C LEU A 146 -3.52 -2.83 -9.51
N LYS A 147 -4.55 -3.24 -8.75
CA LYS A 147 -5.38 -4.41 -9.07
C LYS A 147 -6.07 -4.24 -10.44
N GLY A 148 -6.68 -3.07 -10.70
CA GLY A 148 -7.30 -2.75 -11.98
C GLY A 148 -6.31 -2.85 -13.15
N LEU A 149 -5.09 -2.31 -12.99
CA LEU A 149 -4.04 -2.38 -14.01
C LEU A 149 -3.61 -3.83 -14.30
N ILE A 150 -3.50 -4.69 -13.28
CA ILE A 150 -3.14 -6.10 -13.46
C ILE A 150 -4.25 -6.82 -14.24
N LEU A 151 -5.51 -6.61 -13.86
CA LEU A 151 -6.67 -7.21 -14.52
C LEU A 151 -6.83 -6.69 -15.96
N ALA A 152 -6.61 -5.40 -16.21
CA ALA A 152 -6.68 -4.85 -17.57
C ALA A 152 -5.62 -5.45 -18.51
N ARG A 153 -4.45 -5.82 -17.99
CA ARG A 153 -3.38 -6.50 -18.74
C ARG A 153 -3.61 -8.00 -18.89
N SER A 154 -4.43 -8.59 -18.04
CA SER A 154 -4.83 -10.00 -18.15
C SER A 154 -5.67 -10.20 -19.42
N ARG A 155 -5.51 -11.35 -20.07
CA ARG A 155 -6.36 -11.74 -21.19
C ARG A 155 -7.40 -12.77 -20.79
N ALA A 156 -7.57 -13.00 -19.47
CA ALA A 156 -8.57 -13.93 -18.98
C ALA A 156 -9.99 -13.36 -19.17
N PRO A 157 -10.96 -14.21 -19.50
CA PRO A 157 -12.35 -13.78 -19.69
C PRO A 157 -12.90 -13.10 -18.42
N GLY A 158 -13.47 -11.90 -18.58
CA GLY A 158 -14.07 -11.14 -17.49
C GLY A 158 -13.13 -10.20 -16.74
N ASP A 159 -11.80 -10.35 -16.87
CA ASP A 159 -10.85 -9.51 -16.18
C ASP A 159 -10.91 -8.04 -16.62
N LEU A 160 -11.09 -7.80 -17.92
CA LEU A 160 -11.23 -6.43 -18.44
C LEU A 160 -12.47 -5.73 -17.86
N ASN A 161 -13.60 -6.43 -17.78
CA ASN A 161 -14.81 -5.89 -17.15
C ASN A 161 -14.60 -5.63 -15.65
N SER A 162 -13.86 -6.51 -14.98
CA SER A 162 -13.51 -6.32 -13.57
C SER A 162 -12.62 -5.10 -13.38
N ALA A 163 -11.63 -4.89 -14.26
CA ALA A 163 -10.77 -3.71 -14.25
C ALA A 163 -11.58 -2.43 -14.48
N LYS A 164 -12.48 -2.43 -15.46
CA LYS A 164 -13.38 -1.32 -15.76
C LYS A 164 -14.21 -0.93 -14.54
N ASN A 165 -14.85 -1.90 -13.88
CA ASN A 165 -15.64 -1.67 -12.68
C ASN A 165 -14.80 -1.09 -11.53
N ILE A 166 -13.55 -1.54 -11.38
CA ILE A 166 -12.62 -1.00 -10.38
C ILE A 166 -12.32 0.47 -10.67
N PHE A 167 -12.00 0.84 -11.91
CA PHE A 167 -11.72 2.23 -12.24
C PHE A 167 -12.96 3.13 -12.14
N ILE A 168 -14.13 2.65 -12.51
CA ILE A 168 -15.42 3.35 -12.27
C ILE A 168 -15.63 3.59 -10.78
N HIS A 169 -15.36 2.58 -9.93
CA HIS A 169 -15.44 2.73 -8.49
C HIS A 169 -14.49 3.84 -7.98
N ILE A 170 -13.24 3.86 -8.46
CA ILE A 170 -12.26 4.87 -8.04
C ILE A 170 -12.70 6.28 -8.45
N VAL A 171 -13.03 6.53 -9.74
CA VAL A 171 -13.39 7.87 -10.21
C VAL A 171 -14.65 8.40 -9.55
N THR A 172 -15.54 7.50 -9.10
CA THR A 172 -16.78 7.87 -8.40
C THR A 172 -16.51 8.24 -6.95
N ARG A 173 -15.62 7.51 -6.26
CA ARG A 173 -15.38 7.68 -4.83
C ARG A 173 -14.26 8.67 -4.52
N GLU A 174 -13.26 8.75 -5.39
CA GLU A 174 -12.10 9.64 -5.29
C GLU A 174 -11.89 10.37 -6.63
N PRO A 175 -12.68 11.40 -6.92
CA PRO A 175 -12.60 12.13 -8.18
C PRO A 175 -11.25 12.84 -8.42
N GLY A 176 -10.40 12.94 -7.41
CA GLY A 176 -9.04 13.45 -7.50
C GLY A 176 -8.01 12.42 -7.98
N PHE A 177 -8.37 11.14 -8.09
CA PHE A 177 -7.45 10.07 -8.50
C PHE A 177 -7.30 10.00 -10.03
N ILE A 178 -6.52 10.92 -10.57
CA ILE A 178 -6.40 11.17 -12.02
C ILE A 178 -6.01 9.92 -12.83
N SER A 179 -5.14 9.06 -12.26
CA SER A 179 -4.71 7.84 -12.94
C SER A 179 -5.88 6.91 -13.30
N ALA A 180 -6.96 6.91 -12.52
CA ALA A 180 -8.11 6.06 -12.80
C ALA A 180 -8.89 6.53 -14.05
N TYR A 181 -8.99 7.85 -14.29
CA TYR A 181 -9.58 8.36 -15.53
C TYR A 181 -8.75 7.97 -16.75
N ILE A 182 -7.42 8.06 -16.65
CA ILE A 182 -6.52 7.65 -17.74
C ILE A 182 -6.74 6.17 -18.05
N ASN A 183 -6.72 5.32 -17.01
CA ASN A 183 -6.83 3.87 -17.17
C ASN A 183 -8.21 3.45 -17.67
N LEU A 184 -9.28 4.06 -17.18
CA LEU A 184 -10.65 3.80 -17.64
C LEU A 184 -10.85 4.21 -19.10
N GLY A 185 -10.40 5.40 -19.46
CA GLY A 185 -10.48 5.88 -20.82
C GLY A 185 -9.67 5.01 -21.80
N ASN A 186 -8.49 4.52 -21.37
CA ASN A 186 -7.70 3.57 -22.16
C ASN A 186 -8.47 2.26 -22.41
N ILE A 187 -9.21 1.75 -21.43
CA ILE A 187 -10.05 0.55 -21.63
C ILE A 187 -11.14 0.81 -22.66
N TYR A 188 -11.87 1.92 -22.55
CA TYR A 188 -12.90 2.26 -23.53
C TYR A 188 -12.32 2.44 -24.94
N TRP A 189 -11.15 3.09 -25.03
CA TRP A 189 -10.45 3.24 -26.30
C TRP A 189 -10.06 1.90 -26.92
N GLU A 190 -9.53 0.96 -26.14
CA GLU A 190 -9.19 -0.39 -26.60
C GLU A 190 -10.42 -1.22 -27.01
N GLU A 191 -11.57 -0.98 -26.38
CA GLU A 191 -12.86 -1.56 -26.76
C GLU A 191 -13.45 -0.93 -28.05
N GLY A 192 -12.86 0.17 -28.55
CA GLY A 192 -13.37 0.92 -29.70
C GLY A 192 -14.51 1.89 -29.35
N ASP A 193 -14.84 2.04 -28.07
CA ASP A 193 -15.82 3.00 -27.57
C ASP A 193 -15.17 4.37 -27.38
N VAL A 194 -14.97 5.05 -28.53
CA VAL A 194 -14.26 6.34 -28.59
C VAL A 194 -15.00 7.42 -27.83
N GLU A 195 -16.34 7.38 -27.82
CA GLU A 195 -17.17 8.36 -27.11
C GLU A 195 -16.99 8.27 -25.60
N SER A 196 -17.13 7.07 -25.03
CA SER A 196 -16.88 6.85 -23.60
C SER A 196 -15.43 7.13 -23.19
N ALA A 197 -14.45 6.87 -24.06
CA ALA A 197 -13.07 7.22 -23.83
C ALA A 197 -12.88 8.75 -23.74
N TRP A 198 -13.44 9.49 -24.71
CA TRP A 198 -13.40 10.95 -24.73
C TRP A 198 -14.06 11.57 -23.48
N ASP A 199 -15.27 11.11 -23.14
CA ASP A 199 -16.00 11.54 -21.95
C ASP A 199 -15.18 11.34 -20.68
N THR A 200 -14.60 10.17 -20.55
CA THR A 200 -13.80 9.79 -19.36
C THR A 200 -12.54 10.66 -19.24
N TRP A 201 -11.77 10.81 -20.31
CA TRP A 201 -10.56 11.65 -20.28
C TRP A 201 -10.91 13.13 -20.11
N SER A 202 -11.99 13.62 -20.72
CA SER A 202 -12.48 14.99 -20.55
C SER A 202 -12.88 15.27 -19.10
N ALA A 203 -13.57 14.32 -18.45
CA ALA A 203 -13.91 14.43 -17.03
C ALA A 203 -12.65 14.47 -16.16
N GLY A 204 -11.64 13.63 -16.45
CA GLY A 204 -10.33 13.67 -15.79
C GLY A 204 -9.60 14.99 -16.03
N LEU A 205 -9.63 15.54 -17.25
CA LEU A 205 -9.01 16.81 -17.61
C LEU A 205 -9.63 17.99 -16.85
N GLN A 206 -10.94 17.98 -16.58
CA GLN A 206 -11.59 18.97 -15.72
C GLN A 206 -11.05 18.96 -14.28
N LYS A 207 -10.58 17.80 -13.80
CA LYS A 207 -9.96 17.66 -12.45
C LYS A 207 -8.49 18.04 -12.46
N ALA A 208 -7.80 17.82 -13.58
CA ALA A 208 -6.37 18.11 -13.74
C ALA A 208 -6.08 18.79 -15.09
N PRO A 209 -6.41 20.09 -15.22
CA PRO A 209 -6.35 20.80 -16.51
C PRO A 209 -4.96 20.88 -17.16
N THR A 210 -3.90 20.66 -16.38
CA THR A 210 -2.50 20.70 -16.86
C THR A 210 -1.90 19.31 -17.06
N ASN A 211 -2.69 18.24 -16.94
CA ASN A 211 -2.20 16.87 -17.12
C ASN A 211 -1.98 16.57 -18.61
N ASN A 212 -0.72 16.48 -19.02
CA ASN A 212 -0.33 16.29 -20.42
C ASN A 212 -0.91 15.02 -21.06
N ALA A 213 -1.03 13.92 -20.31
CA ALA A 213 -1.61 12.69 -20.83
C ALA A 213 -3.10 12.85 -21.15
N LEU A 214 -3.86 13.49 -20.25
CA LEU A 214 -5.28 13.76 -20.48
C LEU A 214 -5.50 14.75 -21.62
N ILE A 215 -4.70 15.82 -21.70
CA ILE A 215 -4.75 16.76 -22.85
C ILE A 215 -4.58 16.00 -24.14
N TYR A 216 -3.51 15.19 -24.24
CA TYR A 216 -3.19 14.43 -25.43
C TYR A 216 -4.31 13.46 -25.83
N TRP A 217 -4.75 12.61 -24.89
CA TRP A 217 -5.73 11.59 -25.21
C TRP A 217 -7.14 12.14 -25.48
N THR A 218 -7.53 13.21 -24.79
CA THR A 218 -8.80 13.91 -25.11
C THR A 218 -8.78 14.46 -26.53
N GLN A 219 -7.67 15.08 -26.96
CA GLN A 219 -7.53 15.59 -28.32
C GLN A 219 -7.58 14.45 -29.36
N VAL A 220 -6.85 13.35 -29.13
CA VAL A 220 -6.84 12.18 -30.01
C VAL A 220 -8.24 11.60 -30.20
N ALA A 221 -9.01 11.47 -29.10
CA ALA A 221 -10.36 10.97 -29.15
C ALA A 221 -11.31 11.95 -29.88
N GLU A 222 -11.19 13.24 -29.64
CA GLU A 222 -11.98 14.27 -30.33
C GLU A 222 -11.75 14.24 -31.85
N ASP A 223 -10.51 14.14 -32.29
CA ASP A 223 -10.17 14.08 -33.72
C ASP A 223 -10.68 12.79 -34.37
N SER A 224 -10.65 11.67 -33.63
CA SER A 224 -11.26 10.40 -34.06
C SER A 224 -12.76 10.51 -34.23
N LEU A 225 -13.50 11.11 -33.27
CA LEU A 225 -14.94 11.34 -33.35
C LEU A 225 -15.31 12.21 -34.55
N LYS A 226 -14.60 13.32 -34.78
CA LYS A 226 -14.79 14.17 -35.96
C LYS A 226 -14.64 13.38 -37.27
N SER A 227 -13.63 12.53 -37.38
CA SER A 227 -13.39 11.66 -38.52
C SER A 227 -14.51 10.65 -38.73
N MET A 228 -15.07 10.07 -37.65
CA MET A 228 -16.18 9.13 -37.71
C MET A 228 -17.46 9.81 -38.23
N VAL A 229 -17.78 11.02 -37.75
CA VAL A 229 -18.91 11.82 -38.23
C VAL A 229 -18.74 12.12 -39.72
N LEU A 230 -17.57 12.59 -40.17
CA LEU A 230 -17.31 12.93 -41.58
C LEU A 230 -17.40 11.72 -42.51
N SER A 231 -17.11 10.52 -41.99
CA SER A 231 -17.20 9.25 -42.76
C SER A 231 -18.57 8.57 -42.69
N GLY A 232 -19.54 9.15 -41.98
CA GLY A 232 -20.91 8.58 -41.83
C GLY A 232 -20.93 7.31 -40.99
N ARG A 233 -19.99 7.16 -40.03
CA ARG A 233 -19.90 6.03 -39.11
C ARG A 233 -20.51 6.30 -37.72
N LEU A 234 -20.92 7.54 -37.49
CA LEU A 234 -21.73 8.04 -36.36
C LEU A 234 -22.98 8.67 -36.87
#